data_cf0bea7dc3df5dc83d9f38105792f20d
#
_entry.id   cf0bea7dc3df5dc83d9f38105792f20d
#
_cell.length_a   1.000
_cell.length_b   1.000
_cell.length_c   1.000
_cell.angle_alpha   90.00
_cell.angle_beta   90.00
_cell.angle_gamma   90.00
#
_symmetry.space_group_name_H-M   'P 1'
#
loop_
_entity.id
_entity.type
_entity.pdbx_description
1 polymer ?
#
loop_
_entity_poly.entity_id
_entity_poly.type
_entity_poly.pdbx_seq_one_letter_code
_entity_poly.pdbx_strand_id
1 'polypeptide(L)' 'MPLKSYEVFELTSGNETVTRIVLHCESADHAMERAKQLVQDKAVELWEGPIRIARFEPRN' A
#
# COMPACT_ATOMS: atom_id res chain seq x y z
N MET A 1 -3.47 14.44 16.81
CA MET A 1 -4.29 13.60 15.92
C MET A 1 -3.84 12.17 16.01
N PRO A 2 -4.75 11.23 16.27
CA PRO A 2 -4.36 9.82 16.32
C PRO A 2 -4.00 9.32 14.93
N LEU A 3 -2.98 8.48 14.88
CA LEU A 3 -2.58 7.84 13.64
C LEU A 3 -3.44 6.62 13.39
N LYS A 4 -3.72 6.34 12.12
CA LYS A 4 -4.42 5.13 11.72
C LYS A 4 -3.42 4.15 11.12
N SER A 5 -3.72 2.87 11.27
CA SER A 5 -2.89 1.82 10.70
C SER A 5 -3.38 1.44 9.32
N TYR A 6 -2.45 1.38 8.38
CA TYR A 6 -2.71 0.95 7.01
C TYR A 6 -1.75 -0.18 6.68
N GLU A 7 -2.15 -1.03 5.76
CA GLU A 7 -1.30 -2.12 5.30
C GLU A 7 -0.98 -1.94 3.83
N VAL A 8 0.28 -2.13 3.49
CA VAL A 8 0.74 -2.09 2.11
C VAL A 8 1.23 -3.48 1.75
N PHE A 9 0.71 -4.02 0.66
CA PHE A 9 1.11 -5.33 0.18
C PHE A 9 1.82 -5.17 -1.15
N GLU A 10 3.01 -5.75 -1.24
CA GLU A 10 3.72 -5.88 -2.51
C GLU A 10 3.33 -7.19 -3.15
N LEU A 11 2.94 -7.14 -4.43
CA LEU A 11 2.39 -8.30 -5.12
C LEU A 11 3.21 -8.63 -6.36
N THR A 12 3.37 -9.94 -6.60
CA THR A 12 3.98 -10.41 -7.85
C THR A 12 3.00 -10.25 -9.00
N SER A 13 3.47 -10.49 -10.23
CA SER A 13 2.61 -10.46 -11.41
C SER A 13 1.48 -11.48 -11.31
N GLY A 14 1.64 -12.52 -10.50
CA GLY A 14 0.58 -13.50 -10.26
C GLY A 14 -0.33 -13.13 -9.09
N ASN A 15 -0.24 -11.89 -8.58
CA ASN A 15 -1.02 -11.38 -7.47
C ASN A 15 -0.77 -12.09 -6.13
N GLU A 16 0.44 -12.62 -5.97
CA GLU A 16 0.84 -13.21 -4.70
C GLU A 16 1.54 -12.17 -3.85
N THR A 17 1.17 -12.10 -2.57
CA THR A 17 1.80 -11.16 -1.64
C THR A 17 3.22 -11.59 -1.33
N VAL A 18 4.17 -10.69 -1.58
CA VAL A 18 5.58 -10.92 -1.30
C VAL A 18 5.98 -10.26 0.01
N THR A 19 5.47 -9.05 0.23
CA THR A 19 5.86 -8.23 1.38
C THR A 19 4.63 -7.53 1.94
N ARG A 20 4.59 -7.42 3.27
CA ARG A 20 3.54 -6.69 3.97
C ARG A 20 4.20 -5.64 4.84
N ILE A 21 3.77 -4.39 4.67
CA ILE A 21 4.32 -3.26 5.41
C ILE A 21 3.17 -2.56 6.13
N VAL A 22 3.36 -2.24 7.39
CA VAL A 22 2.36 -1.50 8.16
C VAL A 22 2.78 -0.04 8.21
N LEU A 23 1.86 0.86 7.84
CA LEU A 23 2.06 2.29 7.90
C LEU A 23 1.16 2.90 8.95
N HIS A 24 1.66 3.90 9.65
CA HIS A 24 0.86 4.68 10.59
C HIS A 24 0.80 6.10 10.05
N CYS A 25 -0.38 6.50 9.58
CA CYS A 25 -0.57 7.78 8.92
C CYS A 25 -1.81 8.48 9.45
N GLU A 26 -1.86 9.80 9.30
CA GLU A 26 -2.98 10.59 9.80
C GLU A 26 -4.21 10.48 8.90
N SER A 27 -4.02 10.20 7.61
CA SER A 27 -5.12 10.16 6.66
C SER A 27 -4.82 9.15 5.56
N ALA A 28 -5.88 8.76 4.83
CA ALA A 28 -5.74 7.87 3.69
C ALA A 28 -4.91 8.53 2.58
N ASP A 29 -5.05 9.85 2.39
CA ASP A 29 -4.25 10.56 1.38
C ASP A 29 -2.78 10.46 1.68
N HIS A 30 -2.40 10.62 2.94
CA HIS A 30 -1.01 10.50 3.35
C HIS A 30 -0.50 9.08 3.13
N ALA A 31 -1.33 8.09 3.47
CA ALA A 31 -0.97 6.69 3.26
C ALA A 31 -0.80 6.37 1.78
N MET A 32 -1.65 6.94 0.90
CA MET A 32 -1.53 6.75 -0.54
C MET A 32 -0.21 7.31 -1.08
N GLU A 33 0.19 8.49 -0.59
CA GLU A 33 1.47 9.06 -0.99
C GLU A 33 2.64 8.16 -0.60
N ARG A 34 2.57 7.62 0.62
CA ARG A 34 3.61 6.71 1.09
C ARG A 34 3.65 5.43 0.27
N ALA A 35 2.48 4.88 -0.04
CA ALA A 35 2.38 3.66 -0.83
C ALA A 35 2.93 3.86 -2.24
N LYS A 36 2.63 5.00 -2.86
CA LYS A 36 3.16 5.32 -4.18
C LYS A 36 4.68 5.29 -4.22
N GLN A 37 5.31 5.78 -3.17
CA GLN A 37 6.77 5.82 -3.09
C GLN A 37 7.39 4.44 -2.95
N LEU A 38 6.61 3.45 -2.54
CA LEU A 38 7.09 2.08 -2.39
C LEU A 38 7.02 1.27 -3.67
N VAL A 39 6.33 1.80 -4.70
CA VAL A 39 6.20 1.10 -5.97
C VAL A 39 7.52 1.11 -6.72
N GLN A 40 7.97 -0.08 -7.10
CA GLN A 40 9.18 -0.24 -7.93
C GLN A 40 8.85 -1.16 -9.10
N ASP A 41 9.22 -2.43 -8.98
CA ASP A 41 8.99 -3.40 -10.04
C ASP A 41 7.75 -4.26 -9.80
N LYS A 42 7.09 -4.08 -8.66
CA LYS A 42 5.92 -4.88 -8.28
C LYS A 42 4.73 -3.97 -8.00
N ALA A 43 3.54 -4.50 -8.21
CA ALA A 43 2.31 -3.79 -7.85
C ALA A 43 2.21 -3.66 -6.34
N VAL A 44 1.57 -2.58 -5.90
CA VAL A 44 1.41 -2.30 -4.47
C VAL A 44 -0.07 -2.03 -4.21
N GLU A 45 -0.62 -2.66 -3.18
CA GLU A 45 -1.98 -2.39 -2.73
C GLU A 45 -1.96 -1.77 -1.34
N LEU A 46 -2.83 -0.79 -1.16
CA LEU A 46 -2.98 -0.12 0.13
C LEU A 46 -4.33 -0.49 0.73
N TRP A 47 -4.30 -0.97 1.96
CA TRP A 47 -5.50 -1.43 2.65
C TRP A 47 -5.66 -0.74 4.00
N GLU A 48 -6.91 -0.52 4.39
CA GLU A 48 -7.25 -0.11 5.75
C GLU A 48 -8.20 -1.18 6.30
N GLY A 49 -7.67 -2.05 7.18
CA GLY A 49 -8.44 -3.21 7.65
C GLY A 49 -8.87 -4.09 6.48
N PRO A 50 -10.15 -4.44 6.37
CA PRO A 50 -10.62 -5.30 5.28
C PRO A 50 -10.91 -4.55 3.98
N ILE A 51 -10.64 -3.24 3.93
CA ILE A 51 -11.02 -2.42 2.79
C ILE A 51 -9.78 -2.04 1.99
N ARG A 52 -9.78 -2.36 0.70
CA ARG A 52 -8.72 -1.92 -0.20
C ARG A 52 -9.00 -0.48 -0.62
N ILE A 53 -8.04 0.41 -0.34
CA ILE A 53 -8.16 1.82 -0.65
C ILE A 53 -7.68 2.11 -2.06
N ALA A 54 -6.55 1.51 -2.45
CA ALA A 54 -5.92 1.84 -3.73
C ALA A 54 -5.00 0.71 -4.19
N ARG A 55 -4.71 0.71 -5.48
CA ARG A 55 -3.72 -0.19 -6.07
C ARG A 55 -2.86 0.62 -7.02
N PHE A 56 -1.56 0.45 -6.94
CA PHE A 56 -0.60 1.14 -7.80
C PHE A 56 0.18 0.12 -8.59
N GLU A 57 0.16 0.27 -9.93
CA GLU A 57 0.88 -0.64 -10.80
C GLU A 57 2.33 -0.20 -10.95
N PRO A 58 3.25 -1.14 -11.21
CA PRO A 58 4.65 -0.77 -11.39
C PRO A 58 4.83 0.03 -12.67
N ARG A 59 5.82 0.90 -12.64
CA ARG A 59 6.18 1.68 -13.81
C ARG A 59 7.31 0.98 -14.56
N ASN A 60 7.07 0.75 -15.83
CA ASN A 60 8.11 0.21 -16.71
C ASN A 60 8.01 0.81 -18.07
#